data_ef713f2b6cfec6a96f69198e9c199b55
#
_entry.id   ef713f2b6cfec6a96f69198e9c199b55
#
_cell.length_a   1.000
_cell.length_b   1.000
_cell.length_c   1.000
_cell.angle_alpha   90.00
_cell.angle_beta   90.00
_cell.angle_gamma   90.00
#
_symmetry.space_group_name_H-M   'P 1'
#
loop_
_entity.id
_entity.type
_entity.pdbx_description
1 polymer ?
#
loop_
_entity_poly.entity_id
_entity_poly.type
_entity_poly.pdbx_seq_one_letter_code
_entity_poly.pdbx_strand_id
1 'polypeptide(L)'
;MPSLNSSLNLGQRALSINQRAMHTVGHNIANQETEGFSRQQVHSGTSAPDPTGVGGGADVQPTNRVYDKFVQRKILQENPRSGMFRSRGEFLQKIEIIFSETEGNGLHNALNEFW
;
A
#
# COMPACT_ATOMS: atom_id res chain seq x y z
N MET A 1 -13.09 39.28 24.66
CA MET A 1 -12.14 38.45 25.42
C MET A 1 -12.43 36.99 25.11
N PRO A 2 -11.45 36.18 24.75
CA PRO A 2 -11.71 34.75 24.56
C PRO A 2 -12.23 34.17 25.87
N SER A 3 -13.32 33.44 25.83
CA SER A 3 -13.90 32.80 27.00
C SER A 3 -12.98 31.63 27.43
N LEU A 4 -12.98 31.34 28.73
CA LEU A 4 -12.24 30.17 29.26
C LEU A 4 -12.56 28.89 28.46
N ASN A 5 -13.81 28.74 28.08
CA ASN A 5 -14.27 27.60 27.28
C ASN A 5 -13.61 27.55 25.88
N SER A 6 -13.38 28.71 25.22
CA SER A 6 -12.68 28.71 23.92
C SER A 6 -11.23 28.31 24.06
N SER A 7 -10.55 28.71 25.13
CA SER A 7 -9.17 28.30 25.43
C SER A 7 -9.07 26.80 25.73
N LEU A 8 -10.03 26.26 26.48
CA LEU A 8 -10.10 24.81 26.74
C LEU A 8 -10.35 24.02 25.46
N ASN A 9 -11.28 24.45 24.61
CA ASN A 9 -11.56 23.81 23.31
C ASN A 9 -10.33 23.84 22.41
N LEU A 10 -9.58 24.93 22.40
CA LEU A 10 -8.33 25.05 21.64
C LEU A 10 -7.29 24.04 22.13
N GLY A 11 -7.11 23.94 23.46
CA GLY A 11 -6.20 22.98 24.08
C GLY A 11 -6.59 21.53 23.77
N GLN A 12 -7.89 21.21 23.84
CA GLN A 12 -8.41 19.88 23.51
C GLN A 12 -8.16 19.51 22.03
N ARG A 13 -8.38 20.45 21.11
CA ARG A 13 -8.08 20.24 19.67
C ARG A 13 -6.60 20.00 19.43
N ALA A 14 -5.72 20.81 20.04
CA ALA A 14 -4.28 20.65 19.93
C ALA A 14 -3.82 19.28 20.46
N LEU A 15 -4.36 18.84 21.60
CA LEU A 15 -4.07 17.52 22.15
C LEU A 15 -4.53 16.39 21.22
N SER A 16 -5.72 16.48 20.67
CA SER A 16 -6.26 15.51 19.72
C SER A 16 -5.39 15.39 18.45
N ILE A 17 -4.88 16.50 17.92
CA ILE A 17 -3.96 16.51 16.78
C ILE A 17 -2.67 15.76 17.12
N ASN A 18 -2.07 16.04 18.28
CA ASN A 18 -0.85 15.38 18.72
C ASN A 18 -1.06 13.87 18.95
N GLN A 19 -2.18 13.47 19.54
CA GLN A 19 -2.53 12.06 19.70
C GLN A 19 -2.65 11.35 18.36
N ARG A 20 -3.32 11.96 17.39
CA ARG A 20 -3.43 11.41 16.03
C ARG A 20 -2.09 11.32 15.31
N ALA A 21 -1.23 12.32 15.47
CA ALA A 21 0.12 12.29 14.92
C ALA A 21 0.95 11.15 15.53
N MET A 22 0.93 10.99 16.84
CA MET A 22 1.62 9.88 17.54
C MET A 22 1.07 8.52 17.10
N HIS A 23 -0.25 8.37 16.97
CA HIS A 23 -0.87 7.14 16.50
C HIS A 23 -0.40 6.80 15.09
N THR A 24 -0.32 7.80 14.20
CA THR A 24 0.16 7.59 12.82
C THR A 24 1.64 7.22 12.78
N VAL A 25 2.47 7.82 13.62
CA VAL A 25 3.89 7.44 13.76
C VAL A 25 4.02 5.99 14.26
N GLY A 26 3.28 5.61 15.29
CA GLY A 26 3.24 4.25 15.81
C GLY A 26 2.81 3.24 14.74
N HIS A 27 1.77 3.57 13.96
CA HIS A 27 1.32 2.76 12.84
C HIS A 27 2.40 2.60 11.74
N ASN A 28 3.11 3.67 11.42
CA ASN A 28 4.21 3.63 10.45
C ASN A 28 5.37 2.76 10.94
N ILE A 29 5.73 2.86 12.23
CA ILE A 29 6.80 2.05 12.83
C ILE A 29 6.39 0.58 12.85
N ALA A 30 5.17 0.27 13.27
CA ALA A 30 4.68 -1.11 13.33
C ALA A 30 4.65 -1.81 11.97
N ASN A 31 4.49 -1.05 10.88
CA ASN A 31 4.38 -1.58 9.52
C ASN A 31 5.59 -1.27 8.63
N GLN A 32 6.71 -0.83 9.18
CA GLN A 32 7.87 -0.42 8.39
C GLN A 32 8.44 -1.55 7.50
N GLU A 33 8.31 -2.80 7.96
CA GLU A 33 8.79 -4.00 7.25
C GLU A 33 7.65 -4.74 6.53
N THR A 34 6.42 -4.21 6.57
CA THR A 34 5.28 -4.84 5.89
C THR A 34 5.37 -4.58 4.40
N GLU A 35 5.41 -5.64 3.59
CA GLU A 35 5.46 -5.53 2.12
C GLU A 35 4.23 -4.80 1.59
N GLY A 36 4.45 -3.83 0.69
CA GLY A 36 3.38 -3.01 0.12
C GLY A 36 2.87 -1.88 1.03
N PHE A 37 3.42 -1.73 2.22
CA PHE A 37 3.05 -0.62 3.10
C PHE A 37 3.58 0.71 2.57
N SER A 38 2.73 1.74 2.64
CA SER A 38 3.10 3.12 2.32
C SER A 38 2.93 4.00 3.54
N ARG A 39 4.00 4.69 3.93
CA ARG A 39 4.03 5.60 5.07
C ARG A 39 2.88 6.59 5.01
N GLN A 40 2.18 6.76 6.12
CA GLN A 40 1.13 7.75 6.29
C GLN A 40 1.68 9.02 6.93
N GLN A 41 1.17 10.18 6.53
CA GLN A 41 1.53 11.47 7.08
C GLN A 41 0.26 12.24 7.44
N VAL A 42 0.23 12.77 8.66
CA VAL A 42 -0.81 13.67 9.14
C VAL A 42 -0.40 15.09 8.79
N HIS A 43 -1.32 15.81 8.16
CA HIS A 43 -1.18 17.24 7.93
C HIS A 43 -2.12 17.97 8.87
N SER A 44 -1.59 18.96 9.59
CA SER A 44 -2.38 19.91 10.36
C SER A 44 -2.49 21.22 9.57
N GLY A 45 -3.68 21.77 9.51
CA GLY A 45 -3.95 23.06 8.92
C GLY A 45 -4.56 24.03 9.92
N THR A 46 -4.52 25.31 9.62
CA THR A 46 -5.22 26.32 10.42
C THR A 46 -6.72 26.17 10.22
N SER A 47 -7.46 26.06 11.32
CA SER A 47 -8.93 26.10 11.27
C SER A 47 -9.43 27.49 10.92
N ALA A 48 -10.60 27.56 10.29
CA ALA A 48 -11.22 28.83 10.01
C ALA A 48 -11.39 29.67 11.30
N PRO A 49 -11.20 30.99 11.24
CA PRO A 49 -11.42 31.84 12.41
C PRO A 49 -12.88 31.77 12.83
N ASP A 50 -13.11 31.82 14.15
CA ASP A 50 -14.44 31.93 14.74
C ASP A 50 -15.10 33.26 14.26
N PRO A 51 -16.43 33.36 14.14
CA PRO A 51 -17.15 34.60 13.87
C PRO A 51 -16.76 35.79 14.75
N THR A 52 -16.16 35.55 15.92
CA THR A 52 -15.62 36.56 16.83
C THR A 52 -14.23 37.07 16.44
N GLY A 53 -13.64 36.62 15.32
CA GLY A 53 -12.32 37.04 14.84
C GLY A 53 -11.14 36.46 15.60
N VAL A 54 -11.37 35.57 16.54
CA VAL A 54 -10.32 34.82 17.26
C VAL A 54 -9.96 33.59 16.43
N GLY A 55 -8.66 33.32 16.29
CA GLY A 55 -8.20 32.17 15.49
C GLY A 55 -8.80 30.86 15.96
N GLY A 56 -9.34 30.06 15.04
CA GLY A 56 -10.02 28.78 15.32
C GLY A 56 -9.08 27.63 15.72
N GLY A 57 -7.78 27.91 15.88
CA GLY A 57 -6.76 26.89 16.20
C GLY A 57 -6.32 26.08 14.99
N ALA A 58 -5.88 24.87 15.25
CA ALA A 58 -5.48 23.92 14.22
C ALA A 58 -6.54 22.81 14.06
N ASP A 59 -6.63 22.29 12.83
CA ASP A 59 -7.48 21.16 12.49
C ASP A 59 -6.66 20.10 11.75
N VAL A 60 -7.11 18.85 11.83
CA VAL A 60 -6.46 17.73 11.17
C VAL A 60 -6.99 17.59 9.76
N GLN A 61 -6.11 17.76 8.80
CA GLN A 61 -6.43 17.43 7.42
C GLN A 61 -6.42 15.91 7.19
N PRO A 62 -7.03 15.42 6.10
CA PRO A 62 -7.02 14.00 5.77
C PRO A 62 -5.61 13.44 5.76
N THR A 63 -5.42 12.27 6.37
CA THR A 63 -4.15 11.56 6.39
C THR A 63 -3.82 11.09 4.97
N ASN A 64 -2.68 11.50 4.45
CA ASN A 64 -2.23 11.15 3.11
C ASN A 64 -1.17 10.04 3.17
N ARG A 65 -1.20 9.14 2.18
CA ARG A 65 -0.12 8.18 1.95
C ARG A 65 0.99 8.83 1.14
N VAL A 66 2.22 8.64 1.60
CA VAL A 66 3.41 9.10 0.88
C VAL A 66 3.86 7.96 -0.03
N TYR A 67 3.57 8.07 -1.33
CA TYR A 67 4.03 7.12 -2.34
C TYR A 67 4.36 7.86 -3.63
N ASP A 68 5.30 7.30 -4.38
CA ASP A 68 5.63 7.80 -5.71
C ASP A 68 4.59 7.28 -6.72
N LYS A 69 3.79 8.20 -7.27
CA LYS A 69 2.74 7.87 -8.25
C LYS A 69 3.29 7.23 -9.53
N PHE A 70 4.51 7.58 -9.90
CA PHE A 70 5.15 7.02 -11.09
C PHE A 70 5.55 5.57 -10.85
N VAL A 71 6.20 5.29 -9.72
CA VAL A 71 6.59 3.93 -9.30
C VAL A 71 5.36 3.05 -9.13
N GLN A 72 4.32 3.56 -8.46
CA GLN A 72 3.06 2.84 -8.28
C GLN A 72 2.42 2.45 -9.62
N ARG A 73 2.38 3.38 -10.57
CA ARG A 73 1.85 3.12 -11.91
C ARG A 73 2.68 2.06 -12.65
N LYS A 74 4.00 2.12 -12.53
CA LYS A 74 4.90 1.16 -13.13
C LYS A 74 4.71 -0.25 -12.55
N ILE A 75 4.55 -0.36 -11.23
CA ILE A 75 4.24 -1.64 -10.56
C ILE A 75 2.93 -2.22 -11.08
N LEU A 76 1.87 -1.39 -11.20
CA LEU A 76 0.58 -1.83 -11.73
C LEU A 76 0.65 -2.27 -13.19
N GLN A 77 1.58 -1.76 -13.98
CA GLN A 77 1.79 -2.18 -15.38
C GLN A 77 2.61 -3.47 -15.48
N GLU A 78 3.61 -3.65 -14.60
CA GLU A 78 4.51 -4.81 -14.65
C GLU A 78 3.94 -6.06 -13.96
N ASN A 79 3.08 -5.91 -12.95
CA ASN A 79 2.48 -7.04 -12.26
C ASN A 79 1.71 -8.00 -13.19
N PRO A 80 0.81 -7.55 -14.09
CA PRO A 80 0.12 -8.43 -15.03
C PRO A 80 1.09 -9.12 -16.00
N ARG A 81 2.14 -8.41 -16.42
CA ARG A 81 3.17 -8.93 -17.31
C ARG A 81 3.98 -10.04 -16.64
N SER A 82 4.37 -9.85 -15.37
CA SER A 82 5.02 -10.87 -14.56
C SER A 82 4.14 -12.11 -14.39
N GLY A 83 2.85 -11.91 -14.08
CA GLY A 83 1.86 -12.99 -13.99
C GLY A 83 1.73 -13.80 -15.30
N MET A 84 1.69 -13.12 -16.45
CA MET A 84 1.64 -13.76 -17.77
C MET A 84 2.90 -14.61 -18.02
N PHE A 85 4.10 -14.11 -17.70
CA PHE A 85 5.34 -14.87 -17.86
C PHE A 85 5.39 -16.09 -16.93
N ARG A 86 4.93 -15.95 -15.69
CA ARG A 86 4.83 -17.08 -14.77
C ARG A 86 3.90 -18.17 -15.29
N SER A 87 2.69 -17.81 -15.71
CA SER A 87 1.73 -18.75 -16.27
C SER A 87 2.26 -19.44 -17.54
N ARG A 88 2.95 -18.70 -18.41
CA ARG A 88 3.61 -19.27 -19.59
C ARG A 88 4.72 -20.24 -19.21
N GLY A 89 5.52 -19.91 -18.18
CA GLY A 89 6.57 -20.80 -17.65
C GLY A 89 5.99 -22.11 -17.11
N GLU A 90 4.93 -22.03 -16.31
CA GLU A 90 4.24 -23.21 -15.78
C GLU A 90 3.65 -24.09 -16.90
N PHE A 91 3.11 -23.46 -17.95
CA PHE A 91 2.60 -24.20 -19.11
C PHE A 91 3.72 -24.89 -19.89
N LEU A 92 4.83 -24.21 -20.16
CA LEU A 92 6.00 -24.79 -20.81
C LEU A 92 6.60 -25.93 -20.01
N GLN A 93 6.66 -25.81 -18.68
CA GLN A 93 7.14 -26.88 -17.81
C GLN A 93 6.23 -28.13 -17.87
N LYS A 94 4.91 -27.94 -17.97
CA LYS A 94 3.98 -29.07 -18.19
C LYS A 94 4.22 -29.73 -19.55
N ILE A 95 4.48 -28.96 -20.61
CA ILE A 95 4.83 -29.49 -21.92
C ILE A 95 6.16 -30.27 -21.85
N GLU A 96 7.17 -29.71 -21.17
CA GLU A 96 8.46 -30.37 -21.00
C GLU A 96 8.31 -31.75 -20.31
N ILE A 97 7.47 -31.85 -19.26
CA ILE A 97 7.18 -33.12 -18.60
C ILE A 97 6.54 -34.14 -19.57
N ILE A 98 5.65 -33.68 -20.46
CA ILE A 98 5.01 -34.56 -21.46
C ILE A 98 6.01 -35.07 -22.51
N PHE A 99 6.96 -34.18 -22.88
CA PHE A 99 8.00 -34.53 -23.87
C PHE A 99 9.26 -35.12 -23.23
N SER A 100 9.41 -35.05 -21.88
CA SER A 100 10.56 -35.66 -21.20
C SER A 100 10.46 -37.18 -21.34
N GLU A 101 11.42 -37.74 -22.06
CA GLU A 101 11.59 -39.19 -22.17
C GLU A 101 12.12 -39.76 -20.87
N THR A 102 11.21 -40.17 -20.00
CA THR A 102 11.56 -41.07 -18.91
C THR A 102 11.54 -42.48 -19.43
N GLU A 103 12.56 -43.30 -19.10
CA GLU A 103 12.67 -44.68 -19.54
C GLU A 103 11.32 -45.44 -19.44
N GLY A 104 10.72 -45.75 -20.55
CA GLY A 104 9.48 -46.54 -20.64
C GLY A 104 8.19 -45.78 -21.01
N ASN A 105 8.14 -44.46 -21.00
CA ASN A 105 6.90 -43.71 -21.22
C ASN A 105 7.03 -42.45 -22.11
N GLY A 106 8.03 -42.35 -22.95
CA GLY A 106 8.24 -41.21 -23.83
C GLY A 106 7.50 -41.32 -25.18
N LEU A 107 7.38 -40.19 -25.86
CA LEU A 107 6.82 -40.10 -27.22
C LEU A 107 7.54 -41.06 -28.20
N HIS A 108 8.83 -41.27 -28.01
CA HIS A 108 9.66 -42.19 -28.78
C HIS A 108 9.16 -43.65 -28.65
N ASN A 109 8.85 -44.10 -27.45
CA ASN A 109 8.31 -45.45 -27.22
C ASN A 109 6.90 -45.61 -27.85
N ALA A 110 6.04 -44.62 -27.70
CA ALA A 110 4.71 -44.63 -28.33
C ALA A 110 4.79 -44.66 -29.84
N LEU A 111 5.76 -43.99 -30.45
CA LEU A 111 6.02 -44.04 -31.88
C LEU A 111 6.62 -45.39 -32.33
N ASN A 112 7.50 -45.99 -31.51
CA ASN A 112 8.07 -47.29 -31.83
C ASN A 112 7.04 -48.45 -31.70
N GLU A 113 6.05 -48.32 -30.80
CA GLU A 113 4.97 -49.29 -30.68
C GLU A 113 3.94 -49.18 -31.79
N PHE A 114 3.87 -48.01 -32.44
CA PHE A 114 2.97 -47.77 -33.56
C PHE A 114 3.52 -48.31 -34.90
N TRP A 115 4.86 -48.42 -35.08
CA TRP A 115 5.54 -48.95 -36.27
C TRP A 115 5.94 -50.40 -36.12
#